data_c10443566a1a50b5806655c0e6b7ed39
#
_entry.id   c10443566a1a50b5806655c0e6b7ed39
#
_cell.length_a   1.000
_cell.length_b   1.000
_cell.length_c   1.000
_cell.angle_alpha   90.00
_cell.angle_beta   90.00
_cell.angle_gamma   90.00
#
_symmetry.space_group_name_H-M   'P 1'
#
loop_
_entity.id
_entity.type
_entity.pdbx_description
1 polymer ?
#
loop_
_entity_poly.entity_id
_entity_poly.type
_entity_poly.pdbx_seq_one_letter_code
_entity_poly.pdbx_strand_id
1 'polypeptide(L)'
;MAITVKAVCYKSKELSNNESPLMLRVTKDRKLKYVSLGISLNPAHWDFSKNEPKADCPNREYIKMLIADKIKEYSAKIIEFKATNQEFTSTSLVEKVGMKHTNHKTVEDVFQWHITSLVKLGRKSYALSVKQLYNSATDIYHFCCF
;
A
#
# COMPACT_ATOMS: atom_id res chain seq x y z
N MET A 1 -11.76 2.42 23.23
CA MET A 1 -11.60 3.35 22.10
C MET A 1 -11.89 2.64 20.80
N ALA A 2 -12.86 3.16 20.03
CA ALA A 2 -13.32 2.51 18.81
C ALA A 2 -12.48 2.99 17.61
N ILE A 3 -11.95 2.05 16.86
CA ILE A 3 -11.32 2.29 15.57
C ILE A 3 -12.17 1.65 14.49
N THR A 4 -12.42 2.37 13.41
CA THR A 4 -13.17 1.86 12.26
C THR A 4 -12.39 2.08 10.97
N VAL A 5 -12.44 1.06 10.11
CA VAL A 5 -11.85 1.10 8.76
C VAL A 5 -12.95 0.73 7.77
N LYS A 6 -13.27 1.66 6.86
CA LYS A 6 -14.36 1.47 5.87
C LYS A 6 -13.92 1.98 4.51
N ALA A 7 -14.34 1.29 3.45
CA ALA A 7 -14.21 1.81 2.10
C ALA A 7 -15.26 2.89 1.85
N VAL A 8 -14.88 3.94 1.13
CA VAL A 8 -15.78 5.03 0.74
C VAL A 8 -15.45 5.50 -0.67
N CYS A 9 -16.47 5.77 -1.46
CA CYS A 9 -16.33 6.46 -2.73
C CYS A 9 -16.33 7.98 -2.45
N TYR A 10 -15.23 8.66 -2.82
CA TYR A 10 -15.01 10.06 -2.45
C TYR A 10 -15.59 11.02 -3.49
N LYS A 11 -16.87 11.35 -3.34
CA LYS A 11 -17.62 12.21 -4.27
C LYS A 11 -17.05 13.62 -4.44
N SER A 12 -16.38 14.16 -3.45
CA SER A 12 -15.87 15.55 -3.50
C SER A 12 -14.72 15.74 -4.48
N LYS A 13 -14.23 14.67 -5.10
CA LYS A 13 -13.18 14.71 -6.10
C LYS A 13 -13.61 13.87 -7.30
N GLU A 14 -14.22 14.51 -8.28
CA GLU A 14 -14.47 13.89 -9.58
C GLU A 14 -13.22 14.00 -10.46
N LEU A 15 -12.90 12.91 -11.10
CA LEU A 15 -11.86 12.82 -12.13
C LEU A 15 -12.45 13.23 -13.48
N SER A 16 -11.58 13.52 -14.45
CA SER A 16 -11.99 13.96 -15.80
C SER A 16 -12.86 12.96 -16.56
N ASN A 17 -12.96 11.72 -16.10
CA ASN A 17 -13.78 10.64 -16.65
C ASN A 17 -15.10 10.41 -15.88
N ASN A 18 -15.57 11.37 -15.09
CA ASN A 18 -16.74 11.26 -14.20
C ASN A 18 -16.66 10.12 -13.18
N GLU A 19 -15.46 9.67 -12.84
CA GLU A 19 -15.22 8.72 -11.79
C GLU A 19 -14.78 9.41 -10.50
N SER A 20 -15.05 8.78 -9.38
CA SER A 20 -14.57 9.22 -8.07
C SER A 20 -13.58 8.20 -7.50
N PRO A 21 -12.49 8.65 -6.86
CA PRO A 21 -11.53 7.73 -6.29
C PRO A 21 -12.13 6.95 -5.12
N LEU A 22 -11.83 5.67 -5.08
CA LEU A 22 -12.13 4.81 -3.93
C LEU A 22 -11.06 5.00 -2.86
N MET A 23 -11.51 5.30 -1.65
CA MET A 23 -10.65 5.58 -0.51
C MET A 23 -11.00 4.65 0.65
N LEU A 24 -10.02 4.33 1.45
CA LEU A 24 -10.21 3.72 2.75
C LEU A 24 -10.25 4.82 3.81
N ARG A 25 -11.35 4.90 4.57
CA ARG A 25 -11.50 5.83 5.68
C ARG A 25 -11.14 5.14 6.97
N VAL A 26 -10.07 5.59 7.60
CA VAL A 26 -9.64 5.16 8.93
C VAL A 26 -10.06 6.21 9.95
N THR A 27 -10.86 5.82 10.92
CA THR A 27 -11.32 6.70 12.01
C THR A 27 -10.85 6.15 13.34
N LYS A 28 -10.15 6.96 14.11
CA LYS A 28 -9.78 6.69 15.50
C LYS A 28 -9.90 7.96 16.33
N ASP A 29 -10.56 7.89 17.46
CA ASP A 29 -10.70 8.98 18.43
C ASP A 29 -11.18 10.29 17.76
N ARG A 30 -12.22 10.20 16.90
CA ARG A 30 -12.79 11.28 16.07
C ARG A 30 -11.84 11.87 15.02
N LYS A 31 -10.62 11.36 14.90
CA LYS A 31 -9.67 11.76 13.85
C LYS A 31 -9.82 10.87 12.63
N LEU A 32 -9.99 11.51 11.47
CA LEU A 32 -10.19 10.86 10.18
C LEU A 32 -8.89 10.88 9.37
N LYS A 33 -8.60 9.78 8.69
CA LYS A 33 -7.56 9.73 7.66
C LYS A 33 -8.10 8.94 6.46
N TYR A 34 -7.81 9.43 5.27
CA TYR A 34 -8.16 8.77 4.01
C TYR A 34 -6.92 8.21 3.35
N VAL A 35 -7.05 7.03 2.78
CA VAL A 35 -5.99 6.34 2.03
C VAL A 35 -6.56 5.92 0.69
N SER A 36 -5.88 6.25 -0.39
CA SER A 36 -6.30 5.84 -1.71
C SER A 36 -6.16 4.32 -1.89
N LEU A 37 -7.16 3.71 -2.52
CA LEU A 37 -7.11 2.31 -2.93
C LEU A 37 -6.46 2.14 -4.32
N GLY A 38 -6.12 3.25 -4.99
CA GLY A 38 -5.50 3.24 -6.32
C GLY A 38 -6.47 2.96 -7.47
N ILE A 39 -7.76 2.90 -7.19
CA ILE A 39 -8.81 2.70 -8.19
C ILE A 39 -9.87 3.78 -8.09
N SER A 40 -10.55 4.03 -9.19
CA SER A 40 -11.70 4.94 -9.28
C SER A 40 -12.93 4.18 -9.78
N LEU A 41 -14.09 4.74 -9.51
CA LEU A 41 -15.38 4.15 -9.85
C LEU A 41 -16.39 5.24 -10.13
N ASN A 42 -17.29 5.00 -11.09
CA ASN A 42 -18.42 5.88 -11.27
C ASN A 42 -19.33 5.84 -10.01
N PRO A 43 -19.65 6.99 -9.38
CA PRO A 43 -20.49 7.06 -8.20
C PRO A 43 -21.85 6.38 -8.33
N ALA A 44 -22.39 6.27 -9.56
CA ALA A 44 -23.64 5.57 -9.85
C ALA A 44 -23.59 4.07 -9.49
N HIS A 45 -22.41 3.44 -9.61
CA HIS A 45 -22.19 2.03 -9.28
C HIS A 45 -21.78 1.77 -7.81
N TRP A 46 -21.84 2.81 -6.96
CA TRP A 46 -21.53 2.70 -5.53
C TRP A 46 -22.78 2.81 -4.67
N ASP A 47 -22.96 1.91 -3.73
CA ASP A 47 -24.00 2.00 -2.71
C ASP A 47 -23.43 2.73 -1.48
N PHE A 48 -23.85 3.98 -1.31
CA PHE A 48 -23.41 4.84 -0.21
C PHE A 48 -23.96 4.44 1.16
N SER A 49 -25.04 3.68 1.21
CA SER A 49 -25.64 3.23 2.47
C SER A 49 -24.87 2.03 3.02
N LYS A 50 -24.48 1.10 2.17
CA LYS A 50 -23.72 -0.10 2.52
C LYS A 50 -22.21 0.11 2.43
N ASN A 51 -21.75 1.13 1.71
CA ASN A 51 -20.35 1.38 1.36
C ASN A 51 -19.74 0.20 0.58
N GLU A 52 -20.45 -0.27 -0.41
CA GLU A 52 -20.08 -1.38 -1.27
C GLU A 52 -20.41 -1.10 -2.74
N PRO A 53 -19.72 -1.76 -3.69
CA PRO A 53 -20.09 -1.68 -5.09
C PRO A 53 -21.45 -2.36 -5.33
N LYS A 54 -22.34 -1.71 -6.09
CA LYS A 54 -23.65 -2.26 -6.50
C LYS A 54 -23.49 -3.52 -7.36
N ALA A 55 -24.61 -4.23 -7.56
CA ALA A 55 -24.63 -5.45 -8.36
C ALA A 55 -24.30 -5.24 -9.83
N ASP A 56 -24.63 -4.07 -10.38
CA ASP A 56 -24.38 -3.62 -11.74
C ASP A 56 -22.98 -3.02 -11.98
N CYS A 57 -22.14 -3.01 -10.93
CA CYS A 57 -20.80 -2.46 -11.02
C CYS A 57 -19.89 -3.37 -11.86
N PRO A 58 -19.21 -2.84 -12.88
CA PRO A 58 -18.18 -3.59 -13.61
C PRO A 58 -17.05 -3.97 -12.65
N ASN A 59 -16.52 -5.19 -12.80
CA ASN A 59 -15.45 -5.74 -11.95
C ASN A 59 -15.78 -5.75 -10.44
N ARG A 60 -17.05 -5.87 -10.08
CA ARG A 60 -17.54 -5.83 -8.70
C ARG A 60 -16.77 -6.74 -7.76
N GLU A 61 -16.57 -7.99 -8.16
CA GLU A 61 -15.89 -8.99 -7.32
C GLU A 61 -14.41 -8.63 -7.09
N TYR A 62 -13.73 -8.13 -8.11
CA TYR A 62 -12.36 -7.65 -7.99
C TYR A 62 -12.26 -6.47 -7.01
N ILE A 63 -13.17 -5.50 -7.12
CA ILE A 63 -13.23 -4.33 -6.23
C ILE A 63 -13.50 -4.77 -4.79
N LYS A 64 -14.43 -5.70 -4.57
CA LYS A 64 -14.71 -6.27 -3.24
C LYS A 64 -13.50 -6.97 -2.64
N MET A 65 -12.82 -7.78 -3.43
CA MET A 65 -11.61 -8.49 -3.00
C MET A 65 -10.52 -7.50 -2.60
N LEU A 66 -10.26 -6.48 -3.42
CA LEU A 66 -9.27 -5.44 -3.13
C LEU A 66 -9.60 -4.66 -1.86
N ILE A 67 -10.86 -4.32 -1.64
CA ILE A 67 -11.33 -3.67 -0.41
C ILE A 67 -11.12 -4.58 0.80
N ALA A 68 -11.50 -5.85 0.69
CA ALA A 68 -11.37 -6.83 1.77
C ALA A 68 -9.89 -7.05 2.15
N ASP A 69 -9.01 -7.19 1.18
CA ASP A 69 -7.57 -7.36 1.41
C ASP A 69 -6.97 -6.14 2.12
N LYS A 70 -7.36 -4.93 1.70
CA LYS A 70 -6.90 -3.71 2.36
C LYS A 70 -7.45 -3.57 3.78
N ILE A 71 -8.71 -3.87 4.02
CA ILE A 71 -9.28 -3.86 5.38
C ILE A 71 -8.59 -4.89 6.26
N LYS A 72 -8.30 -6.10 5.74
CA LYS A 72 -7.57 -7.14 6.45
C LYS A 72 -6.17 -6.69 6.85
N GLU A 73 -5.45 -6.02 5.95
CA GLU A 73 -4.12 -5.47 6.20
C GLU A 73 -4.12 -4.47 7.38
N TYR A 74 -5.06 -3.52 7.36
CA TYR A 74 -5.23 -2.55 8.44
C TYR A 74 -5.66 -3.22 9.75
N SER A 75 -6.55 -4.20 9.68
CA SER A 75 -7.02 -4.94 10.85
C SER A 75 -5.88 -5.72 11.52
N ALA A 76 -5.03 -6.38 10.75
CA ALA A 76 -3.86 -7.08 11.26
C ALA A 76 -2.91 -6.13 12.01
N LYS A 77 -2.67 -4.94 11.45
CA LYS A 77 -1.81 -3.94 12.09
C LYS A 77 -2.42 -3.35 13.37
N ILE A 78 -3.73 -3.16 13.38
CA ILE A 78 -4.46 -2.74 14.59
C ILE A 78 -4.32 -3.78 15.71
N ILE A 79 -4.44 -5.07 15.38
CA ILE A 79 -4.27 -6.17 16.34
C ILE A 79 -2.83 -6.18 16.88
N GLU A 80 -1.82 -6.00 16.02
CA GLU A 80 -0.43 -5.92 16.41
C GLU A 80 -0.18 -4.78 17.42
N PHE A 81 -0.70 -3.58 17.15
CA PHE A 81 -0.59 -2.46 18.09
C PHE A 81 -1.28 -2.72 19.42
N LYS A 82 -2.45 -3.36 19.40
CA LYS A 82 -3.16 -3.74 20.61
C LYS A 82 -2.40 -4.80 21.41
N ALA A 83 -1.83 -5.79 20.75
CA ALA A 83 -1.04 -6.86 21.40
C ALA A 83 0.23 -6.32 22.05
N THR A 84 0.85 -5.31 21.46
CA THR A 84 2.07 -4.66 22.01
C THR A 84 1.78 -3.49 22.94
N ASN A 85 0.52 -3.23 23.29
CA ASN A 85 0.09 -2.06 24.08
C ASN A 85 0.66 -0.72 23.56
N GLN A 86 0.94 -0.63 22.25
CA GLN A 86 1.41 0.60 21.65
C GLN A 86 0.24 1.55 21.37
N GLU A 87 0.34 2.76 21.91
CA GLU A 87 -0.56 3.83 21.48
C GLU A 87 -0.28 4.21 20.02
N PHE A 88 -1.33 4.38 19.25
CA PHE A 88 -1.23 4.79 17.86
C PHE A 88 -2.36 5.76 17.49
N THR A 89 -2.12 6.56 16.48
CA THR A 89 -3.11 7.47 15.89
C THR A 89 -3.57 6.94 14.53
N SER A 90 -4.64 7.52 13.98
CA SER A 90 -5.06 7.22 12.61
C SER A 90 -3.96 7.52 11.58
N THR A 91 -3.14 8.54 11.83
CA THR A 91 -2.01 8.92 10.97
C THR A 91 -0.87 7.90 11.06
N SER A 92 -0.42 7.56 12.28
CA SER A 92 0.67 6.58 12.46
C SER A 92 0.30 5.17 11.96
N LEU A 93 -0.99 4.79 12.06
CA LEU A 93 -1.48 3.55 11.48
C LEU A 93 -1.36 3.56 9.95
N VAL A 94 -1.80 4.64 9.30
CA VAL A 94 -1.73 4.78 7.85
C VAL A 94 -0.27 4.77 7.38
N GLU A 95 0.62 5.49 8.06
CA GLU A 95 2.05 5.51 7.73
C GLU A 95 2.68 4.13 7.86
N LYS A 96 2.43 3.41 8.96
CA LYS A 96 3.02 2.07 9.17
C LYS A 96 2.45 1.01 8.24
N VAL A 97 1.19 1.10 7.83
CA VAL A 97 0.61 0.22 6.80
C VAL A 97 1.07 0.64 5.41
N GLY A 98 1.15 1.94 5.14
CA GLY A 98 1.68 2.49 3.88
C GLY A 98 3.16 2.20 3.68
N MET A 99 3.90 2.06 4.77
CA MET A 99 5.28 1.56 4.80
C MET A 99 5.35 0.04 4.58
N LYS A 100 4.61 -0.52 3.62
CA LYS A 100 4.99 -1.77 2.97
C LYS A 100 6.24 -1.60 2.12
N HIS A 101 7.10 -0.71 2.54
CA HIS A 101 8.42 -0.63 1.97
C HIS A 101 9.30 -1.64 2.71
N THR A 102 9.75 -2.56 1.98
CA THR A 102 11.17 -2.88 2.02
C THR A 102 11.86 -1.68 2.67
N ASN A 103 12.21 -1.80 3.95
CA ASN A 103 13.04 -0.82 4.64
C ASN A 103 14.46 -0.92 4.03
N HIS A 104 14.55 -0.59 2.73
CA HIS A 104 15.83 -0.42 2.08
C HIS A 104 16.37 0.92 2.55
N LYS A 105 17.07 0.89 3.67
CA LYS A 105 17.71 2.07 4.25
C LYS A 105 18.91 2.54 3.45
N THR A 106 19.47 1.64 2.65
CA THR A 106 20.67 1.88 1.86
C THR A 106 20.48 1.45 0.41
N VAL A 107 21.31 1.99 -0.49
CA VAL A 107 21.36 1.56 -1.90
C VAL A 107 21.66 0.07 -2.00
N GLU A 108 22.50 -0.43 -1.11
CA GLU A 108 22.86 -1.85 -1.01
C GLU A 108 21.62 -2.72 -0.74
N ASP A 109 20.78 -2.34 0.22
CA ASP A 109 19.55 -3.08 0.53
C ASP A 109 18.62 -3.19 -0.69
N VAL A 110 18.53 -2.12 -1.51
CA VAL A 110 17.73 -2.11 -2.75
C VAL A 110 18.30 -3.11 -3.77
N PHE A 111 19.61 -3.10 -3.98
CA PHE A 111 20.25 -4.03 -4.91
C PHE A 111 20.13 -5.49 -4.46
N GLN A 112 20.34 -5.78 -3.19
CA GLN A 112 20.21 -7.14 -2.62
C GLN A 112 18.76 -7.65 -2.74
N TRP A 113 17.77 -6.81 -2.46
CA TRP A 113 16.38 -7.16 -2.66
C TRP A 113 16.08 -7.45 -4.14
N HIS A 114 16.58 -6.63 -5.06
CA HIS A 114 16.36 -6.80 -6.48
C HIS A 114 16.98 -8.10 -7.00
N ILE A 115 18.24 -8.39 -6.61
CA ILE A 115 18.94 -9.62 -6.94
C ILE A 115 18.15 -10.84 -6.42
N THR A 116 17.70 -10.80 -5.16
CA THR A 116 16.92 -11.89 -4.55
C THR A 116 15.62 -12.12 -5.29
N SER A 117 14.95 -11.04 -5.70
CA SER A 117 13.69 -11.10 -6.46
C SER A 117 13.91 -11.73 -7.85
N LEU A 118 15.00 -11.39 -8.53
CA LEU A 118 15.36 -11.98 -9.83
C LEU A 118 15.68 -13.48 -9.72
N VAL A 119 16.36 -13.89 -8.66
CA VAL A 119 16.64 -15.31 -8.40
C VAL A 119 15.35 -16.09 -8.16
N LYS A 120 14.41 -15.55 -7.38
CA LYS A 120 13.09 -16.16 -7.14
C LYS A 120 12.27 -16.31 -8.42
N LEU A 121 12.43 -15.38 -9.37
CA LEU A 121 11.80 -15.43 -10.69
C LEU A 121 12.52 -16.36 -11.67
N GLY A 122 13.55 -17.08 -11.24
CA GLY A 122 14.32 -18.00 -12.09
C GLY A 122 15.32 -17.32 -13.03
N ARG A 123 15.48 -16.00 -12.96
CA ARG A 123 16.37 -15.20 -13.83
C ARG A 123 17.78 -15.08 -13.25
N LYS A 124 18.43 -16.22 -12.99
CA LYS A 124 19.74 -16.30 -12.32
C LYS A 124 20.85 -15.56 -13.04
N SER A 125 20.93 -15.69 -14.38
CA SER A 125 21.96 -15.01 -15.19
C SER A 125 21.83 -13.48 -15.09
N TYR A 126 20.61 -12.96 -15.12
CA TYR A 126 20.34 -11.52 -15.00
C TYR A 126 20.66 -11.01 -13.58
N ALA A 127 20.38 -11.81 -12.57
CA ALA A 127 20.73 -11.49 -11.17
C ALA A 127 22.26 -11.38 -10.98
N LEU A 128 23.04 -12.23 -11.65
CA LEU A 128 24.51 -12.16 -11.65
C LEU A 128 25.03 -10.89 -12.32
N SER A 129 24.46 -10.50 -13.47
CA SER A 129 24.84 -9.26 -14.15
C SER A 129 24.56 -8.02 -13.28
N VAL A 130 23.41 -7.97 -12.62
CA VAL A 130 23.07 -6.88 -11.68
C VAL A 130 24.05 -6.85 -10.51
N LYS A 131 24.45 -8.00 -9.97
CA LYS A 131 25.43 -8.09 -8.90
C LYS A 131 26.81 -7.59 -9.33
N GLN A 132 27.25 -7.93 -10.54
CA GLN A 132 28.51 -7.45 -11.10
C GLN A 132 28.52 -5.92 -11.28
N LEU A 133 27.43 -5.34 -11.83
CA LEU A 133 27.27 -3.90 -11.98
C LEU A 133 27.34 -3.18 -10.62
N TYR A 134 26.69 -3.72 -9.60
CA TYR A 134 26.73 -3.16 -8.26
C TYR A 134 28.16 -3.16 -7.69
N ASN A 135 28.87 -4.28 -7.76
CA ASN A 135 30.25 -4.38 -7.26
C ASN A 135 31.18 -3.40 -7.99
N SER A 136 31.06 -3.30 -9.31
CA SER A 136 31.86 -2.32 -10.11
C SER A 136 31.57 -0.88 -9.71
N ALA A 137 30.32 -0.54 -9.41
CA ALA A 137 29.94 0.79 -8.95
C ALA A 137 30.50 1.11 -7.55
N THR A 138 30.47 0.14 -6.63
CA THR A 138 31.03 0.32 -5.28
C THR A 138 32.56 0.43 -5.28
N ASP A 139 33.25 -0.30 -6.14
CA ASP A 139 34.71 -0.21 -6.29
C ASP A 139 35.13 1.19 -6.80
N ILE A 140 34.36 1.80 -7.71
CA ILE A 140 34.62 3.16 -8.19
C ILE A 140 34.44 4.19 -7.07
N TYR A 141 33.43 4.05 -6.23
CA TYR A 141 33.18 4.95 -5.09
C TYR A 141 34.31 4.86 -4.04
N HIS A 142 34.85 3.67 -3.80
CA HIS A 142 35.98 3.50 -2.88
C HIS A 142 37.27 4.13 -3.43
N PHE A 143 37.42 4.23 -4.75
CA PHE A 143 38.62 4.83 -5.37
C PHE A 143 38.56 6.36 -5.45
N CYS A 144 37.36 6.97 -5.41
CA CYS A 144 37.18 8.43 -5.49
C CYS A 144 37.15 9.15 -4.13
N CYS A 145 37.22 8.40 -3.00
CA CYS A 145 37.22 8.99 -1.65
C CYS A 145 38.59 8.99 -0.95
N PHE A 146 39.67 8.90 -1.73
CA PHE A 146 41.05 9.12 -1.24
C PHE A 146 41.71 10.27 -1.95
#